data_b50025c335190ef423708360fef3ec65
#
_entry.id   b50025c335190ef423708360fef3ec65
#
_cell.length_a   1.000
_cell.length_b   1.000
_cell.length_c   1.000
_cell.angle_alpha   90.00
_cell.angle_beta   90.00
_cell.angle_gamma   90.00
#
_symmetry.space_group_name_H-M   'P 1'
#
loop_
_entity.id
_entity.type
_entity.pdbx_description
1 polymer ?
#
loop_
_entity_poly.entity_id
_entity_poly.type
_entity_poly.pdbx_seq_one_letter_code
_entity_poly.pdbx_strand_id
1 'polypeptide(L)'
;MEKEQGKPIIIVSVVFAMVLLCMICTSGSVPEVQSLQACTPDAVSVLDDGRELYDFILDQDDDETNSIVFYSAHQEIAVYADGKLIYRLDAVPSIWGNTPGWTWNIVRFSSNVSSLQVQFTPCYPEAAGQQKTFYIGGGYNIYRWVMRRAMPAFLISMMVILIGLYISIYWIVIRCGSRIDGTLLYLGIFSILVGTWSANETDVATLLLANRQGCSYLAFATLMLLPMSFILFVKSFLEIRDDRFCRIICNANLALIVLTHILNATEIYEFRRSLWMTHALIILTLLYM
;
A
#
# COMPACT_ATOMS: atom_id res chain seq x y z
N MET A 1 -32.61 16.65 25.53
CA MET A 1 -31.55 16.77 24.48
C MET A 1 -30.26 15.98 24.80
N GLU A 2 -30.05 15.57 26.04
CA GLU A 2 -28.82 14.85 26.46
C GLU A 2 -28.76 13.36 26.07
N LYS A 3 -29.88 12.74 25.81
CA LYS A 3 -29.97 11.28 25.45
C LYS A 3 -29.57 10.91 24.03
N GLU A 4 -29.44 11.84 23.10
CA GLU A 4 -29.08 11.55 21.70
C GLU A 4 -27.58 11.64 21.40
N GLN A 5 -26.80 12.38 22.21
CA GLN A 5 -25.36 12.51 22.00
C GLN A 5 -24.56 11.23 22.29
N GLY A 6 -25.10 10.30 23.10
CA GLY A 6 -24.42 9.05 23.44
C GLY A 6 -24.45 7.97 22.33
N LYS A 7 -25.43 8.01 21.43
CA LYS A 7 -25.62 6.96 20.42
C LYS A 7 -24.44 6.80 19.45
N PRO A 8 -23.88 7.88 18.88
CA PRO A 8 -22.74 7.74 17.95
C PRO A 8 -21.48 7.23 18.64
N ILE A 9 -21.25 7.62 19.90
CA ILE A 9 -20.10 7.14 20.70
C ILE A 9 -20.24 5.64 20.96
N ILE A 10 -21.43 5.16 21.28
CA ILE A 10 -21.69 3.74 21.51
C ILE A 10 -21.46 2.95 20.22
N ILE A 11 -21.95 3.44 19.08
CA ILE A 11 -21.76 2.76 17.77
C ILE A 11 -20.26 2.67 17.45
N VAL A 12 -19.50 3.77 17.57
CA VAL A 12 -18.06 3.79 17.32
C VAL A 12 -17.33 2.83 18.27
N SER A 13 -17.70 2.81 19.56
CA SER A 13 -17.09 1.91 20.55
C SER A 13 -17.40 0.44 20.25
N VAL A 14 -18.61 0.12 19.85
CA VAL A 14 -19.01 -1.26 19.47
C VAL A 14 -18.27 -1.71 18.22
N VAL A 15 -18.19 -0.83 17.22
CA VAL A 15 -17.46 -1.11 15.98
C VAL A 15 -15.97 -1.30 16.27
N PHE A 16 -15.36 -0.46 17.10
CA PHE A 16 -13.96 -0.60 17.53
C PHE A 16 -13.72 -1.90 18.30
N ALA A 17 -14.63 -2.26 19.23
CA ALA A 17 -14.57 -3.52 19.97
C ALA A 17 -14.71 -4.75 19.05
N MET A 18 -15.59 -4.69 18.04
CA MET A 18 -15.72 -5.74 17.03
C MET A 18 -14.44 -5.93 16.22
N VAL A 19 -13.74 -4.84 15.90
CA VAL A 19 -12.46 -4.92 15.18
C VAL A 19 -11.37 -5.51 16.05
N LEU A 20 -11.25 -5.03 17.29
CA LEU A 20 -10.30 -5.64 18.23
C LEU A 20 -10.58 -7.13 18.42
N LEU A 21 -11.84 -7.52 18.53
CA LEU A 21 -12.23 -8.92 18.61
C LEU A 21 -11.86 -9.69 17.33
N CYS A 22 -12.12 -9.12 16.17
CA CYS A 22 -11.75 -9.69 14.89
C CYS A 22 -10.22 -9.84 14.76
N MET A 23 -9.46 -8.81 15.20
CA MET A 23 -7.99 -8.88 15.25
C MET A 23 -7.50 -9.99 16.19
N ILE A 24 -8.08 -10.12 17.38
CA ILE A 24 -7.72 -11.19 18.34
C ILE A 24 -8.05 -12.55 17.75
N CYS A 25 -9.21 -12.71 17.12
CA CYS A 25 -9.61 -13.97 16.48
C CYS A 25 -8.72 -14.33 15.27
N THR A 26 -8.22 -13.33 14.53
CA THR A 26 -7.32 -13.55 13.38
C THR A 26 -5.87 -13.69 13.80
N SER A 27 -5.47 -13.15 14.96
CA SER A 27 -4.12 -13.26 15.54
C SER A 27 -3.90 -14.56 16.33
N GLY A 28 -4.91 -15.42 16.48
CA GLY A 28 -4.76 -16.73 17.08
C GLY A 28 -3.59 -17.48 16.42
N SER A 29 -2.75 -18.11 17.23
CA SER A 29 -1.55 -18.86 16.84
C SER A 29 -1.81 -19.56 15.50
N VAL A 30 -1.20 -19.02 14.45
CA VAL A 30 -1.18 -19.69 13.15
C VAL A 30 -0.53 -21.03 13.44
N PRO A 31 -1.20 -22.19 13.27
CA PRO A 31 -0.47 -23.45 13.25
C PRO A 31 0.65 -23.19 12.25
N GLU A 32 1.88 -23.43 12.66
CA GLU A 32 3.04 -23.33 11.80
C GLU A 32 2.63 -24.02 10.51
N VAL A 33 2.54 -23.24 9.42
CA VAL A 33 2.10 -23.81 8.14
C VAL A 33 3.25 -24.70 7.74
N GLN A 34 3.14 -25.97 8.06
CA GLN A 34 4.16 -27.01 7.90
C GLN A 34 4.68 -27.13 6.45
N SER A 35 4.13 -26.36 5.52
CA SER A 35 4.43 -26.43 4.10
C SER A 35 5.06 -25.15 3.50
N LEU A 36 5.40 -24.14 4.32
CA LEU A 36 6.09 -22.94 3.83
C LEU A 36 7.54 -22.99 4.28
N GLN A 37 8.43 -23.43 3.40
CA GLN A 37 9.86 -23.44 3.67
C GLN A 37 10.49 -22.18 3.07
N ALA A 38 11.26 -21.44 3.89
CA ALA A 38 12.13 -20.42 3.35
C ALA A 38 13.18 -21.12 2.48
N CYS A 39 13.29 -20.69 1.23
CA CYS A 39 14.22 -21.23 0.27
C CYS A 39 15.35 -20.24 0.04
N THR A 40 16.58 -20.73 0.13
CA THR A 40 17.78 -19.98 -0.23
C THR A 40 18.15 -20.32 -1.66
N PRO A 41 18.50 -19.33 -2.50
CA PRO A 41 18.99 -19.61 -3.85
C PRO A 41 20.34 -20.34 -3.80
N ASP A 42 20.54 -21.27 -4.71
CA ASP A 42 21.81 -22.01 -4.87
C ASP A 42 22.89 -21.14 -5.48
N ALA A 43 22.49 -20.21 -6.37
CA ALA A 43 23.39 -19.22 -6.94
C ALA A 43 22.69 -17.86 -7.08
N VAL A 44 23.46 -16.80 -6.90
CA VAL A 44 23.01 -15.41 -7.13
C VAL A 44 24.04 -14.73 -8.03
N SER A 45 23.57 -14.15 -9.11
CA SER A 45 24.42 -13.38 -10.03
C SER A 45 23.79 -12.03 -10.34
N VAL A 46 24.61 -11.00 -10.44
CA VAL A 46 24.21 -9.66 -10.85
C VAL A 46 24.88 -9.39 -12.19
N LEU A 47 24.11 -9.05 -13.19
CA LEU A 47 24.58 -8.73 -14.53
C LEU A 47 25.04 -7.25 -14.60
N ASP A 48 25.85 -6.93 -15.61
CA ASP A 48 26.39 -5.59 -15.82
C ASP A 48 25.28 -4.52 -16.05
N ASP A 49 24.12 -4.96 -16.50
CA ASP A 49 22.92 -4.10 -16.71
C ASP A 49 22.06 -3.94 -15.45
N GLY A 50 22.52 -4.44 -14.31
CA GLY A 50 21.83 -4.34 -13.01
C GLY A 50 20.72 -5.37 -12.79
N ARG A 51 20.54 -6.32 -13.70
CA ARG A 51 19.62 -7.46 -13.49
C ARG A 51 20.18 -8.42 -12.46
N GLU A 52 19.33 -8.90 -11.57
CA GLU A 52 19.66 -9.87 -10.53
C GLU A 52 19.04 -11.23 -10.91
N LEU A 53 19.84 -12.28 -10.91
CA LEU A 53 19.39 -13.66 -11.19
C LEU A 53 19.57 -14.50 -9.93
N TYR A 54 18.53 -15.25 -9.59
CA TYR A 54 18.48 -16.17 -8.46
C TYR A 54 18.13 -17.56 -9.00
N ASP A 55 19.05 -18.50 -8.87
CA ASP A 55 18.91 -19.88 -9.35
C ASP A 55 18.59 -20.80 -8.21
N PHE A 56 17.65 -21.74 -8.42
CA PHE A 56 17.21 -22.74 -7.47
C PHE A 56 17.22 -24.10 -8.13
N ILE A 57 17.79 -25.09 -7.45
CA ILE A 57 17.72 -26.49 -7.81
C ILE A 57 16.63 -27.13 -6.94
N LEU A 58 15.65 -27.78 -7.56
CA LEU A 58 14.51 -28.38 -6.87
C LEU A 58 14.70 -29.87 -6.72
N ASP A 59 14.46 -30.39 -5.51
CA ASP A 59 14.35 -31.83 -5.29
C ASP A 59 13.00 -32.34 -5.81
N GLN A 60 13.02 -33.37 -6.64
CA GLN A 60 11.84 -33.90 -7.31
C GLN A 60 10.93 -34.75 -6.39
N ASP A 61 11.32 -34.99 -5.15
CA ASP A 61 10.63 -35.89 -4.22
C ASP A 61 9.44 -35.24 -3.46
N ASP A 62 9.16 -33.94 -3.68
CA ASP A 62 8.16 -33.23 -2.90
C ASP A 62 6.93 -32.89 -3.76
N ASP A 63 5.96 -33.77 -3.77
CA ASP A 63 4.70 -33.63 -4.53
C ASP A 63 3.84 -32.41 -4.11
N GLU A 64 4.13 -31.79 -2.95
CA GLU A 64 3.37 -30.65 -2.42
C GLU A 64 3.97 -29.28 -2.80
N THR A 65 5.22 -29.22 -3.27
CA THR A 65 5.90 -27.97 -3.61
C THR A 65 5.71 -27.60 -5.08
N ASN A 66 4.71 -26.79 -5.37
CA ASN A 66 4.41 -26.38 -6.73
C ASN A 66 4.32 -24.85 -6.93
N SER A 67 4.83 -24.09 -5.98
CA SER A 67 4.83 -22.62 -6.10
C SER A 67 6.05 -22.02 -5.41
N ILE A 68 6.69 -21.06 -6.09
CA ILE A 68 7.68 -20.16 -5.50
C ILE A 68 7.04 -18.81 -5.25
N VAL A 69 7.38 -18.21 -4.09
CA VAL A 69 6.81 -16.94 -3.65
C VAL A 69 7.89 -16.01 -3.17
N PHE A 70 7.80 -14.77 -3.62
CA PHE A 70 8.72 -13.71 -3.25
C PHE A 70 8.05 -12.35 -3.39
N TYR A 71 8.56 -11.39 -2.65
CA TYR A 71 8.13 -10.00 -2.74
C TYR A 71 8.97 -9.22 -3.73
N SER A 72 8.34 -8.38 -4.53
CA SER A 72 9.04 -7.43 -5.41
C SER A 72 8.48 -6.03 -5.24
N ALA A 73 9.34 -5.03 -5.33
CA ALA A 73 8.97 -3.62 -5.27
C ALA A 73 9.67 -2.86 -6.38
N HIS A 74 8.89 -2.37 -7.33
CA HIS A 74 9.38 -1.58 -8.47
C HIS A 74 10.43 -2.30 -9.32
N GLN A 75 10.22 -3.60 -9.53
CA GLN A 75 11.09 -4.46 -10.34
C GLN A 75 10.23 -5.25 -11.32
N GLU A 76 10.69 -5.36 -12.56
CA GLU A 76 10.16 -6.33 -13.50
C GLU A 76 10.66 -7.71 -13.13
N ILE A 77 9.83 -8.71 -13.34
CA ILE A 77 10.12 -10.09 -12.95
C ILE A 77 9.96 -11.00 -14.16
N ALA A 78 10.91 -11.92 -14.33
CA ALA A 78 10.75 -13.07 -15.19
C ALA A 78 11.14 -14.33 -14.42
N VAL A 79 10.30 -15.37 -14.49
CA VAL A 79 10.60 -16.67 -13.86
C VAL A 79 10.65 -17.74 -14.94
N TYR A 80 11.72 -18.49 -14.93
CA TYR A 80 11.98 -19.58 -15.85
C TYR A 80 12.00 -20.91 -15.10
N ALA A 81 11.35 -21.91 -15.64
CA ALA A 81 11.38 -23.29 -15.19
C ALA A 81 12.07 -24.14 -16.27
N ASP A 82 13.17 -24.79 -15.94
CA ASP A 82 14.01 -25.55 -16.88
C ASP A 82 14.30 -24.77 -18.18
N GLY A 83 14.62 -23.48 -18.02
CA GLY A 83 14.91 -22.55 -19.11
C GLY A 83 13.67 -22.02 -19.87
N LYS A 84 12.46 -22.45 -19.55
CA LYS A 84 11.23 -21.98 -20.19
C LYS A 84 10.57 -20.89 -19.33
N LEU A 85 10.23 -19.76 -19.92
CA LEU A 85 9.51 -18.68 -19.24
C LEU A 85 8.10 -19.14 -18.82
N ILE A 86 7.82 -19.10 -17.52
CA ILE A 86 6.53 -19.48 -16.92
C ILE A 86 5.78 -18.31 -16.31
N TYR A 87 6.48 -17.23 -15.95
CA TYR A 87 5.85 -16.05 -15.36
C TYR A 87 6.60 -14.78 -15.79
N ARG A 88 5.85 -13.72 -16.04
CA ARG A 88 6.40 -12.42 -16.37
C ARG A 88 5.55 -11.29 -15.76
N LEU A 89 6.21 -10.31 -15.19
CA LEU A 89 5.63 -9.08 -14.68
C LEU A 89 6.44 -7.92 -15.22
N ASP A 90 5.89 -7.21 -16.20
CA ASP A 90 6.56 -6.08 -16.84
C ASP A 90 6.04 -4.75 -16.31
N ALA A 91 6.90 -3.73 -16.36
CA ALA A 91 6.47 -2.35 -16.28
C ALA A 91 5.82 -1.95 -17.60
N VAL A 92 4.55 -1.60 -17.56
CA VAL A 92 3.85 -1.06 -18.73
C VAL A 92 3.81 0.46 -18.59
N PRO A 93 4.40 1.22 -19.54
CA PRO A 93 4.30 2.68 -19.52
C PRO A 93 2.84 3.12 -19.48
N SER A 94 2.48 3.94 -18.51
CA SER A 94 1.13 4.43 -18.33
C SER A 94 1.13 5.76 -17.59
N ILE A 95 0.00 6.47 -17.60
CA ILE A 95 -0.20 7.68 -16.78
C ILE A 95 0.00 7.43 -15.27
N TRP A 96 -0.01 6.14 -14.86
CA TRP A 96 0.20 5.71 -13.47
C TRP A 96 1.69 5.52 -13.12
N GLY A 97 2.60 5.68 -14.08
CA GLY A 97 4.04 5.49 -13.93
C GLY A 97 4.59 4.31 -14.74
N ASN A 98 5.92 4.14 -14.70
CA ASN A 98 6.66 3.12 -15.45
C ASN A 98 7.17 2.00 -14.53
N THR A 99 6.34 1.52 -13.63
CA THR A 99 6.71 0.49 -12.65
C THR A 99 5.57 -0.49 -12.44
N PRO A 100 5.83 -1.78 -12.21
CA PRO A 100 4.78 -2.73 -11.85
C PRO A 100 4.27 -2.56 -10.41
N GLY A 101 4.79 -1.57 -9.66
CA GLY A 101 4.45 -1.36 -8.26
C GLY A 101 5.14 -2.34 -7.32
N TRP A 102 4.48 -2.67 -6.20
CA TRP A 102 4.95 -3.67 -5.25
C TRP A 102 3.91 -4.77 -5.08
N THR A 103 4.37 -6.02 -4.93
CA THR A 103 3.48 -7.17 -4.77
C THR A 103 4.20 -8.43 -4.31
N TRP A 104 3.45 -9.33 -3.69
CA TRP A 104 3.83 -10.73 -3.59
C TRP A 104 3.58 -11.44 -4.93
N ASN A 105 4.62 -12.06 -5.47
CA ASN A 105 4.53 -12.88 -6.67
C ASN A 105 4.38 -14.33 -6.24
N ILE A 106 3.30 -14.99 -6.65
CA ILE A 106 3.02 -16.40 -6.41
C ILE A 106 3.07 -17.10 -7.76
N VAL A 107 4.16 -17.79 -8.02
CA VAL A 107 4.43 -18.42 -9.32
C VAL A 107 4.32 -19.91 -9.20
N ARG A 108 3.35 -20.50 -9.90
CA ARG A 108 3.15 -21.94 -9.94
C ARG A 108 4.03 -22.58 -11.00
N PHE A 109 4.55 -23.75 -10.69
CA PHE A 109 5.30 -24.60 -11.60
C PHE A 109 4.86 -26.06 -11.48
N SER A 110 5.23 -26.89 -12.47
CA SER A 110 4.91 -28.32 -12.44
C SER A 110 5.86 -29.08 -11.53
N SER A 111 5.39 -30.16 -10.91
CA SER A 111 6.18 -31.01 -9.99
C SER A 111 7.42 -31.67 -10.62
N ASN A 112 7.48 -31.73 -11.94
CA ASN A 112 8.60 -32.31 -12.68
C ASN A 112 9.71 -31.30 -13.04
N VAL A 113 9.64 -30.06 -12.55
CA VAL A 113 10.64 -29.02 -12.80
C VAL A 113 11.85 -29.28 -11.90
N SER A 114 13.04 -29.29 -12.51
CA SER A 114 14.32 -29.52 -11.82
C SER A 114 15.03 -28.23 -11.43
N SER A 115 14.79 -27.14 -12.17
CA SER A 115 15.44 -25.86 -11.90
C SER A 115 14.51 -24.68 -12.08
N LEU A 116 14.62 -23.70 -11.19
CA LEU A 116 13.95 -22.42 -11.31
C LEU A 116 14.98 -21.30 -11.35
N GLN A 117 14.76 -20.32 -12.23
CA GLN A 117 15.52 -19.09 -12.27
C GLN A 117 14.57 -17.91 -12.13
N VAL A 118 14.81 -17.05 -11.16
CA VAL A 118 14.04 -15.82 -10.94
C VAL A 118 14.92 -14.62 -11.30
N GLN A 119 14.50 -13.87 -12.29
CA GLN A 119 15.17 -12.67 -12.75
C GLN A 119 14.43 -11.44 -12.25
N PHE A 120 15.16 -10.49 -11.65
CA PHE A 120 14.67 -9.17 -11.30
C PHE A 120 15.37 -8.12 -12.15
N THR A 121 14.60 -7.23 -12.74
CA THR A 121 15.09 -6.06 -13.46
C THR A 121 14.59 -4.81 -12.73
N PRO A 122 15.47 -4.05 -12.05
CA PRO A 122 15.05 -2.88 -11.32
C PRO A 122 14.58 -1.77 -12.25
N CYS A 123 13.40 -1.21 -11.99
CA CYS A 123 12.89 -0.04 -12.73
C CYS A 123 13.58 1.26 -12.30
N TYR A 124 14.17 1.26 -11.09
CA TYR A 124 14.86 2.40 -10.51
C TYR A 124 16.16 1.96 -9.83
N PRO A 125 17.18 2.80 -9.76
CA PRO A 125 18.45 2.47 -9.08
C PRO A 125 18.27 2.04 -7.62
N GLU A 126 17.30 2.64 -6.91
CA GLU A 126 17.00 2.33 -5.51
C GLU A 126 16.29 0.99 -5.32
N ALA A 127 15.79 0.40 -6.39
CA ALA A 127 15.17 -0.93 -6.37
C ALA A 127 16.20 -2.05 -6.57
N ALA A 128 17.43 -1.73 -6.99
CA ALA A 128 18.53 -2.68 -7.11
C ALA A 128 19.09 -3.07 -5.73
N GLY A 129 19.60 -4.29 -5.61
CA GLY A 129 20.28 -4.77 -4.39
C GLY A 129 19.36 -4.95 -3.18
N GLN A 130 18.05 -4.90 -3.33
CA GLN A 130 17.12 -5.17 -2.22
C GLN A 130 17.22 -6.64 -1.80
N GLN A 131 17.31 -6.86 -0.48
CA GLN A 131 17.31 -8.23 0.05
C GLN A 131 16.02 -8.97 -0.33
N LYS A 132 16.15 -10.14 -0.94
CA LYS A 132 15.05 -11.00 -1.37
C LYS A 132 14.91 -12.18 -0.43
N THR A 133 13.67 -12.51 -0.11
CA THR A 133 13.32 -13.72 0.62
C THR A 133 12.38 -14.54 -0.25
N PHE A 134 12.72 -15.80 -0.44
CA PHE A 134 11.94 -16.73 -1.24
C PHE A 134 11.33 -17.79 -0.35
N TYR A 135 10.14 -18.23 -0.71
CA TYR A 135 9.43 -19.32 -0.05
C TYR A 135 8.95 -20.30 -1.11
N ILE A 136 9.02 -21.60 -0.80
CA ILE A 136 8.49 -22.66 -1.63
C ILE A 136 7.41 -23.42 -0.85
N GLY A 137 6.34 -23.82 -1.55
CA GLY A 137 5.24 -24.55 -0.97
C GLY A 137 3.98 -24.57 -1.81
N GLY A 138 2.90 -25.15 -1.28
CA GLY A 138 1.62 -25.18 -1.95
C GLY A 138 1.01 -23.77 -2.10
N GLY A 139 0.64 -23.38 -3.32
CA GLY A 139 0.19 -22.01 -3.64
C GLY A 139 -1.01 -21.53 -2.80
N TYR A 140 -1.91 -22.46 -2.38
CA TYR A 140 -3.02 -22.13 -1.49
C TYR A 140 -2.55 -21.75 -0.08
N ASN A 141 -1.61 -22.49 0.47
CA ASN A 141 -1.06 -22.25 1.81
C ASN A 141 -0.32 -20.91 1.86
N ILE A 142 0.40 -20.58 0.81
CA ILE A 142 1.11 -19.31 0.63
C ILE A 142 0.13 -18.13 0.60
N TYR A 143 -0.87 -18.19 -0.28
CA TYR A 143 -1.89 -17.15 -0.38
C TYR A 143 -2.56 -16.92 0.98
N ARG A 144 -2.93 -17.99 1.68
CA ARG A 144 -3.52 -17.93 3.02
C ARG A 144 -2.58 -17.29 4.05
N TRP A 145 -1.28 -17.57 3.97
CA TRP A 145 -0.28 -16.99 4.86
C TRP A 145 -0.15 -15.48 4.65
N VAL A 146 0.01 -15.01 3.41
CA VAL A 146 0.09 -13.57 3.08
C VAL A 146 -1.18 -12.85 3.53
N MET A 147 -2.35 -13.41 3.19
CA MET A 147 -3.63 -12.82 3.55
C MET A 147 -3.83 -12.73 5.07
N ARG A 148 -3.53 -13.77 5.82
CA ARG A 148 -3.66 -13.73 7.28
C ARG A 148 -2.79 -12.67 7.92
N ARG A 149 -1.58 -12.48 7.43
CA ARG A 149 -0.64 -11.48 7.94
C ARG A 149 -1.10 -10.05 7.64
N ALA A 150 -1.60 -9.80 6.45
CA ALA A 150 -1.94 -8.47 5.97
C ALA A 150 -3.40 -8.05 6.28
N MET A 151 -4.32 -9.02 6.42
CA MET A 151 -5.75 -8.77 6.60
C MET A 151 -6.10 -7.89 7.81
N PRO A 152 -5.51 -8.05 9.01
CA PRO A 152 -5.86 -7.20 10.14
C PRO A 152 -5.59 -5.71 9.88
N ALA A 153 -4.44 -5.37 9.30
CA ALA A 153 -4.10 -3.99 8.95
C ALA A 153 -5.04 -3.44 7.87
N PHE A 154 -5.39 -4.25 6.88
CA PHE A 154 -6.35 -3.89 5.84
C PHE A 154 -7.73 -3.61 6.42
N LEU A 155 -8.25 -4.46 7.30
CA LEU A 155 -9.55 -4.26 7.94
C LEU A 155 -9.60 -2.99 8.79
N ILE A 156 -8.55 -2.70 9.55
CA ILE A 156 -8.45 -1.44 10.30
C ILE A 156 -8.49 -0.24 9.35
N SER A 157 -7.74 -0.30 8.27
CA SER A 157 -7.72 0.77 7.27
C SER A 157 -9.10 1.00 6.64
N MET A 158 -9.79 -0.08 6.28
CA MET A 158 -11.17 -0.01 5.77
C MET A 158 -12.13 0.62 6.78
N MET A 159 -11.96 0.33 8.07
CA MET A 159 -12.79 0.96 9.10
C MET A 159 -12.52 2.45 9.25
N VAL A 160 -11.24 2.86 9.18
CA VAL A 160 -10.88 4.28 9.20
C VAL A 160 -11.53 5.01 8.02
N ILE A 161 -11.56 4.39 6.83
CA ILE A 161 -12.28 4.93 5.67
C ILE A 161 -13.78 5.06 5.96
N LEU A 162 -14.42 4.02 6.50
CA LEU A 162 -15.85 4.03 6.80
C LEU A 162 -16.22 5.09 7.85
N ILE A 163 -15.40 5.25 8.88
CA ILE A 163 -15.56 6.30 9.89
C ILE A 163 -15.43 7.68 9.24
N GLY A 164 -14.42 7.87 8.39
CA GLY A 164 -14.22 9.13 7.66
C GLY A 164 -15.39 9.46 6.74
N LEU A 165 -15.93 8.48 6.02
CA LEU A 165 -17.13 8.63 5.19
C LEU A 165 -18.36 9.00 6.04
N TYR A 166 -18.56 8.30 7.15
CA TYR A 166 -19.67 8.60 8.07
C TYR A 166 -19.60 10.04 8.58
N ILE A 167 -18.43 10.49 9.06
CA ILE A 167 -18.23 11.87 9.56
C ILE A 167 -18.49 12.88 8.44
N SER A 168 -18.01 12.64 7.23
CA SER A 168 -18.17 13.53 6.09
C SER A 168 -19.65 13.64 5.68
N ILE A 169 -20.36 12.52 5.59
CA ILE A 169 -21.81 12.48 5.28
C ILE A 169 -22.59 13.19 6.39
N TYR A 170 -22.29 12.90 7.64
CA TYR A 170 -22.92 13.56 8.79
C TYR A 170 -22.78 15.08 8.71
N TRP A 171 -21.57 15.59 8.43
CA TRP A 171 -21.35 17.02 8.24
C TRP A 171 -22.18 17.60 7.09
N ILE A 172 -22.25 16.92 5.92
CA ILE A 172 -23.03 17.36 4.77
C ILE A 172 -24.51 17.50 5.15
N VAL A 173 -25.06 16.48 5.83
CA VAL A 173 -26.47 16.46 6.25
C VAL A 173 -26.81 17.60 7.20
N ILE A 174 -25.93 17.86 8.20
CA ILE A 174 -26.19 18.90 9.19
C ILE A 174 -26.01 20.30 8.58
N ARG A 175 -25.04 20.48 7.69
CA ARG A 175 -24.81 21.77 7.02
C ARG A 175 -26.00 22.25 6.20
N CYS A 176 -26.84 21.34 5.70
CA CYS A 176 -28.08 21.72 4.99
C CYS A 176 -29.07 22.47 5.89
N GLY A 177 -28.97 22.34 7.22
CA GLY A 177 -29.87 22.99 8.18
C GLY A 177 -29.22 24.03 9.11
N SER A 178 -27.90 24.12 9.18
CA SER A 178 -27.16 24.95 10.15
C SER A 178 -25.84 25.44 9.59
N ARG A 179 -25.39 26.61 10.05
CA ARG A 179 -24.03 27.10 9.74
C ARG A 179 -23.04 26.42 10.70
N ILE A 180 -22.44 25.32 10.26
CA ILE A 180 -21.43 24.60 10.98
C ILE A 180 -20.06 24.83 10.33
N ASP A 181 -19.00 24.90 11.11
CA ASP A 181 -17.63 24.98 10.63
C ASP A 181 -17.20 23.73 9.83
N GLY A 182 -16.05 23.79 9.19
CA GLY A 182 -15.53 22.69 8.36
C GLY A 182 -14.81 21.59 9.11
N THR A 183 -14.69 21.67 10.43
CA THR A 183 -13.84 20.77 11.25
C THR A 183 -14.14 19.30 11.02
N LEU A 184 -15.43 18.92 11.09
CA LEU A 184 -15.85 17.53 10.86
C LEU A 184 -15.58 17.08 9.42
N LEU A 185 -15.77 17.96 8.44
CA LEU A 185 -15.47 17.62 7.03
C LEU A 185 -13.97 17.36 6.85
N TYR A 186 -13.12 18.25 7.36
CA TYR A 186 -11.67 18.08 7.25
C TYR A 186 -11.18 16.83 7.97
N LEU A 187 -11.72 16.53 9.15
CA LEU A 187 -11.45 15.27 9.86
C LEU A 187 -11.88 14.06 9.04
N GLY A 188 -13.07 14.09 8.46
CA GLY A 188 -13.58 13.02 7.62
C GLY A 188 -12.71 12.77 6.39
N ILE A 189 -12.34 13.85 5.67
CA ILE A 189 -11.44 13.77 4.51
C ILE A 189 -10.07 13.22 4.93
N PHE A 190 -9.48 13.73 6.01
CA PHE A 190 -8.21 13.25 6.53
C PHE A 190 -8.27 11.76 6.86
N SER A 191 -9.33 11.31 7.54
CA SER A 191 -9.52 9.89 7.87
C SER A 191 -9.65 9.02 6.62
N ILE A 192 -10.40 9.46 5.60
CA ILE A 192 -10.50 8.75 4.32
C ILE A 192 -9.13 8.62 3.66
N LEU A 193 -8.37 9.70 3.60
CA LEU A 193 -7.04 9.70 2.98
C LEU A 193 -6.05 8.79 3.72
N VAL A 194 -5.98 8.88 5.06
CA VAL A 194 -5.14 8.01 5.90
C VAL A 194 -5.53 6.55 5.72
N GLY A 195 -6.83 6.26 5.80
CA GLY A 195 -7.32 4.89 5.65
C GLY A 195 -7.05 4.34 4.25
N THR A 196 -7.23 5.14 3.19
CA THR A 196 -6.94 4.74 1.81
C THR A 196 -5.46 4.49 1.60
N TRP A 197 -4.60 5.39 2.08
CA TRP A 197 -3.15 5.20 2.02
C TRP A 197 -2.73 3.94 2.79
N SER A 198 -3.18 3.79 4.04
CA SER A 198 -2.86 2.64 4.88
C SER A 198 -3.38 1.31 4.31
N ALA A 199 -4.59 1.27 3.74
CA ALA A 199 -5.12 0.09 3.07
C ALA A 199 -4.26 -0.33 1.88
N ASN A 200 -3.80 0.65 1.13
CA ASN A 200 -3.01 0.44 -0.08
C ASN A 200 -1.57 0.01 0.20
N GLU A 201 -1.01 0.38 1.37
CA GLU A 201 0.27 -0.12 1.88
C GLU A 201 0.19 -1.58 2.35
N THR A 202 -1.01 -2.15 2.45
CA THR A 202 -1.16 -3.57 2.79
C THR A 202 -1.02 -4.45 1.55
N ASP A 203 -0.43 -5.63 1.72
CA ASP A 203 -0.28 -6.62 0.66
C ASP A 203 -1.64 -7.11 0.09
N VAL A 204 -2.73 -6.92 0.85
CA VAL A 204 -4.09 -7.34 0.45
C VAL A 204 -4.56 -6.56 -0.78
N ALA A 205 -4.34 -5.23 -0.81
CA ALA A 205 -4.79 -4.40 -1.92
C ALA A 205 -4.14 -4.84 -3.24
N THR A 206 -2.84 -5.08 -3.25
CA THR A 206 -2.09 -5.48 -4.44
C THR A 206 -2.38 -6.90 -4.91
N LEU A 207 -2.82 -7.79 -4.00
CA LEU A 207 -3.23 -9.15 -4.34
C LEU A 207 -4.67 -9.23 -4.86
N LEU A 208 -5.56 -8.35 -4.37
CA LEU A 208 -6.96 -8.34 -4.79
C LEU A 208 -7.21 -7.52 -6.06
N LEU A 209 -6.48 -6.43 -6.23
CA LEU A 209 -6.67 -5.52 -7.35
C LEU A 209 -5.72 -5.88 -8.50
N ALA A 210 -6.27 -6.05 -9.69
CA ALA A 210 -5.48 -6.36 -10.88
C ALA A 210 -4.55 -5.21 -11.31
N ASN A 211 -4.94 -3.95 -11.02
CA ASN A 211 -4.18 -2.76 -11.40
C ASN A 211 -3.20 -2.35 -10.29
N ARG A 212 -2.04 -3.01 -10.25
CA ARG A 212 -0.97 -2.75 -9.26
C ARG A 212 -0.34 -1.37 -9.41
N GLN A 213 -0.20 -0.88 -10.65
CA GLN A 213 0.29 0.47 -10.92
C GLN A 213 -0.67 1.53 -10.38
N GLY A 214 -1.98 1.32 -10.58
CA GLY A 214 -3.01 2.18 -10.02
C GLY A 214 -3.00 2.20 -8.50
N CYS A 215 -2.72 1.08 -7.84
CA CYS A 215 -2.54 1.02 -6.39
C CYS A 215 -1.34 1.87 -5.94
N SER A 216 -0.20 1.73 -6.62
CA SER A 216 1.00 2.52 -6.33
C SER A 216 0.74 4.02 -6.50
N TYR A 217 0.09 4.39 -7.60
CA TYR A 217 -0.29 5.79 -7.84
C TYR A 217 -1.25 6.32 -6.76
N LEU A 218 -2.26 5.53 -6.38
CA LEU A 218 -3.23 5.91 -5.36
C LEU A 218 -2.57 6.14 -4.00
N ALA A 219 -1.56 5.31 -3.62
CA ALA A 219 -0.79 5.51 -2.41
C ALA A 219 -0.07 6.87 -2.41
N PHE A 220 0.60 7.20 -3.50
CA PHE A 220 1.29 8.49 -3.62
C PHE A 220 0.34 9.67 -3.65
N ALA A 221 -0.75 9.59 -4.41
CA ALA A 221 -1.73 10.67 -4.50
C ALA A 221 -2.38 10.95 -3.14
N THR A 222 -2.75 9.92 -2.39
CA THR A 222 -3.31 10.07 -1.04
C THR A 222 -2.28 10.64 -0.06
N LEU A 223 -1.03 10.17 -0.10
CA LEU A 223 0.06 10.68 0.74
C LEU A 223 0.30 12.18 0.50
N MET A 224 0.25 12.64 -0.75
CA MET A 224 0.40 14.06 -1.09
C MET A 224 -0.73 14.94 -0.57
N LEU A 225 -1.95 14.40 -0.44
CA LEU A 225 -3.11 15.15 0.06
C LEU A 225 -3.16 15.22 1.60
N LEU A 226 -2.45 14.34 2.30
CA LEU A 226 -2.49 14.25 3.76
C LEU A 226 -2.08 15.56 4.47
N PRO A 227 -0.98 16.26 4.12
CA PRO A 227 -0.57 17.46 4.82
C PRO A 227 -1.63 18.55 4.76
N MET A 228 -2.25 18.75 3.60
CA MET A 228 -3.28 19.77 3.42
C MET A 228 -4.55 19.45 4.24
N SER A 229 -5.02 18.21 4.21
CA SER A 229 -6.21 17.82 4.95
C SER A 229 -5.99 17.91 6.46
N PHE A 230 -4.80 17.55 6.93
CA PHE A 230 -4.42 17.61 8.34
C PHE A 230 -4.33 19.05 8.85
N ILE A 231 -3.64 19.94 8.13
CA ILE A 231 -3.50 21.34 8.55
C ILE A 231 -4.86 22.06 8.55
N LEU A 232 -5.74 21.77 7.58
CA LEU A 232 -7.08 22.32 7.54
C LEU A 232 -7.93 21.84 8.72
N PHE A 233 -7.80 20.57 9.10
CA PHE A 233 -8.46 20.02 10.28
C PHE A 233 -7.99 20.71 11.55
N VAL A 234 -6.69 20.77 11.80
CA VAL A 234 -6.13 21.36 13.03
C VAL A 234 -6.44 22.85 13.12
N LYS A 235 -6.29 23.59 12.00
CA LYS A 235 -6.66 25.01 11.96
C LYS A 235 -8.13 25.25 12.34
N SER A 236 -9.03 24.43 11.80
CA SER A 236 -10.46 24.54 12.08
C SER A 236 -10.77 24.12 13.51
N PHE A 237 -10.14 23.06 14.01
CA PHE A 237 -10.32 22.54 15.37
C PHE A 237 -9.83 23.52 16.45
N LEU A 238 -8.71 24.21 16.22
CA LEU A 238 -8.14 25.21 17.13
C LEU A 238 -8.70 26.61 16.90
N GLU A 239 -9.67 26.80 16.01
CA GLU A 239 -10.28 28.07 15.67
C GLU A 239 -9.28 29.19 15.28
N ILE A 240 -8.15 28.80 14.69
CA ILE A 240 -7.10 29.74 14.29
C ILE A 240 -7.62 30.62 13.15
N ARG A 241 -7.78 31.92 13.42
CA ARG A 241 -8.24 32.88 12.44
C ARG A 241 -7.07 33.40 11.58
N ASP A 242 -7.32 33.55 10.29
CA ASP A 242 -6.51 34.25 9.27
C ASP A 242 -4.99 33.99 9.32
N ASP A 243 -4.63 32.70 9.37
CA ASP A 243 -3.24 32.28 9.33
C ASP A 243 -2.68 32.29 7.90
N ARG A 244 -1.83 33.29 7.61
CA ARG A 244 -1.15 33.43 6.33
C ARG A 244 -0.25 32.24 6.03
N PHE A 245 0.41 31.70 7.04
CA PHE A 245 1.35 30.61 6.88
C PHE A 245 0.64 29.29 6.52
N CYS A 246 -0.47 28.98 7.18
CA CYS A 246 -1.33 27.86 6.81
C CYS A 246 -1.77 27.96 5.33
N ARG A 247 -2.15 29.15 4.89
CA ARG A 247 -2.55 29.41 3.50
C ARG A 247 -1.41 29.19 2.52
N ILE A 248 -0.20 29.60 2.87
CA ILE A 248 1.01 29.36 2.07
C ILE A 248 1.29 27.87 1.96
N ILE A 249 1.26 27.12 3.07
CA ILE A 249 1.49 25.67 3.06
C ILE A 249 0.44 24.95 2.21
N CYS A 250 -0.84 25.28 2.37
CA CYS A 250 -1.91 24.66 1.59
C CYS A 250 -1.75 24.95 0.08
N ASN A 251 -1.43 26.19 -0.29
CA ASN A 251 -1.21 26.55 -1.69
C ASN A 251 0.04 25.89 -2.27
N ALA A 252 1.14 25.81 -1.50
CA ALA A 252 2.35 25.11 -1.90
C ALA A 252 2.09 23.60 -2.09
N ASN A 253 1.31 22.99 -1.20
CA ASN A 253 0.92 21.58 -1.32
C ASN A 253 0.06 21.35 -2.57
N LEU A 254 -0.94 22.20 -2.80
CA LEU A 254 -1.79 22.09 -3.99
C LEU A 254 -0.97 22.31 -5.28
N ALA A 255 -0.10 23.30 -5.31
CA ALA A 255 0.79 23.55 -6.45
C ALA A 255 1.72 22.37 -6.71
N LEU A 256 2.28 21.77 -5.66
CA LEU A 256 3.11 20.56 -5.77
C LEU A 256 2.32 19.39 -6.36
N ILE A 257 1.10 19.13 -5.85
CA ILE A 257 0.22 18.07 -6.36
C ILE A 257 -0.04 18.27 -7.85
N VAL A 258 -0.49 19.45 -8.25
CA VAL A 258 -0.80 19.75 -9.67
C VAL A 258 0.44 19.61 -10.54
N LEU A 259 1.58 20.18 -10.11
CA LEU A 259 2.84 20.13 -10.86
C LEU A 259 3.32 18.69 -11.03
N THR A 260 3.33 17.89 -9.96
CA THR A 260 3.81 16.50 -10.01
C THR A 260 2.93 15.62 -10.89
N HIS A 261 1.60 15.85 -10.88
CA HIS A 261 0.68 15.13 -11.77
C HIS A 261 0.89 15.49 -13.24
N ILE A 262 1.10 16.78 -13.55
CA ILE A 262 1.39 17.24 -14.92
C ILE A 262 2.73 16.65 -15.38
N LEU A 263 3.78 16.73 -14.56
CA LEU A 263 5.11 16.20 -14.90
C LEU A 263 5.10 14.68 -15.10
N ASN A 264 4.33 13.95 -14.31
CA ASN A 264 4.17 12.51 -14.47
C ASN A 264 3.37 12.16 -15.72
N ALA A 265 2.28 12.89 -16.01
CA ALA A 265 1.47 12.67 -17.21
C ALA A 265 2.21 13.00 -18.51
N THR A 266 3.17 13.92 -18.45
CA THR A 266 4.04 14.27 -19.59
C THR A 266 5.31 13.42 -19.66
N GLU A 267 5.47 12.44 -18.78
CA GLU A 267 6.65 11.55 -18.69
C GLU A 267 8.00 12.28 -18.46
N ILE A 268 7.97 13.59 -18.15
CA ILE A 268 9.17 14.39 -17.91
C ILE A 268 9.80 14.04 -16.57
N TYR A 269 8.96 13.83 -15.55
CA TYR A 269 9.42 13.56 -14.18
C TYR A 269 8.45 12.63 -13.46
N GLU A 270 8.95 11.47 -13.09
CA GLU A 270 8.12 10.45 -12.46
C GLU A 270 7.67 10.84 -11.05
N PHE A 271 6.44 10.45 -10.74
CA PHE A 271 5.76 10.73 -9.49
C PHE A 271 6.58 10.32 -8.25
N ARG A 272 7.22 9.17 -8.31
CA ARG A 272 8.06 8.65 -7.23
C ARG A 272 9.22 9.57 -6.88
N ARG A 273 9.85 10.18 -7.89
CA ARG A 273 10.99 11.09 -7.67
C ARG A 273 10.60 12.37 -6.94
N SER A 274 9.31 12.73 -6.95
CA SER A 274 8.79 13.91 -6.22
C SER A 274 8.47 13.66 -4.76
N LEU A 275 8.56 12.41 -4.27
CA LEU A 275 8.23 12.04 -2.88
C LEU A 275 9.01 12.81 -1.84
N TRP A 276 10.29 13.13 -2.08
CA TRP A 276 11.09 13.90 -1.13
C TRP A 276 10.50 15.30 -0.88
N MET A 277 9.90 15.94 -1.90
CA MET A 277 9.22 17.23 -1.76
C MET A 277 7.96 17.08 -0.87
N THR A 278 7.23 15.99 -1.04
CA THR A 278 6.07 15.68 -0.20
C THR A 278 6.48 15.45 1.25
N HIS A 279 7.54 14.69 1.50
CA HIS A 279 8.08 14.50 2.85
C HIS A 279 8.56 15.82 3.47
N ALA A 280 9.23 16.68 2.70
CA ALA A 280 9.62 18.00 3.17
C ALA A 280 8.43 18.85 3.58
N LEU A 281 7.33 18.82 2.81
CA LEU A 281 6.08 19.52 3.16
C LEU A 281 5.40 18.92 4.38
N ILE A 282 5.40 17.60 4.55
CA ILE A 282 4.90 16.93 5.77
C ILE A 282 5.68 17.42 6.99
N ILE A 283 7.00 17.40 6.93
CA ILE A 283 7.87 17.87 8.03
C ILE A 283 7.61 19.34 8.32
N LEU A 284 7.54 20.20 7.28
CA LEU A 284 7.24 21.61 7.44
C LEU A 284 5.87 21.83 8.10
N THR A 285 4.86 21.06 7.71
CA THR A 285 3.53 21.11 8.30
C THR A 285 3.55 20.72 9.78
N LEU A 286 4.29 19.67 10.14
CA LEU A 286 4.43 19.22 11.53
C LEU A 286 5.22 20.21 12.39
N LEU A 287 6.26 20.86 11.84
CA LEU A 287 7.04 21.86 12.56
C LEU A 287 6.26 23.19 12.78
N TYR A 288 5.32 23.46 11.89
CA TYR A 288 4.47 24.64 12.02
C TYR A 288 3.40 24.46 13.11
N MET A 289 2.93 23.26 13.37
CA MET A 289 1.90 22.95 14.37
C MET A 289 2.46 22.83 15.78
#